data_4544f20e9f25b47c68f3c1cd8c5990cc
#
_entry.id   4544f20e9f25b47c68f3c1cd8c5990cc
#
_cell.length_a   1.000
_cell.length_b   1.000
_cell.length_c   1.000
_cell.angle_alpha   90.00
_cell.angle_beta   90.00
_cell.angle_gamma   90.00
#
_symmetry.space_group_name_H-M   'P 1'
#
loop_
_entity.id
_entity.type
_entity.pdbx_description
1 polymer ?
#
loop_
_entity_poly.entity_id
_entity_poly.type
_entity_poly.pdbx_seq_one_letter_code
_entity_poly.pdbx_strand_id
1 'polypeptide(L)'
;MRDMLLVLNFDEAASRAVTRKLRSERVMCKIVPGDAALEEVQSQEPLGLVLAGDVNGEIPTGLDNRLLQAGIPLLALGDTASALLLALGGQAGEKRIEGAVAALEYDECLLLDGIENGERMLQCVRDLSLPEGVQAICHAGDTVVGFAHETLPLYGMQFEIEQNDPEASRLLRNFALAVCGCTTWWDDDAFVTRAVEEIGRVVGGGTGICAMTGGLDSGVSALLAFKALGPRLKCVFVDTGLLRDHEGDDFMAFYRDQIGMDVTRVPAQEQFLSALRGVSDAQEKRRIIGETMQQILSREAARLGPFDALIKGTCYNDIMFGGPKRPILDLGIPVVEPVRELFKDEIRRIGDFLGMPSEIISRQPFPGSGLALRILGEVTVERLQTLRAVDAIFRSEVAASGAGKRLWQYFAVLCPMPGDETGAVICLRAVHASERSLAYAARLSYDVMEAVVDRAMKERPEVRRVVYDLTPSTNYAGIEWQ
;
A
#
# COMPACT_ATOMS: atom_id res chain seq x y z
N MET A 1 -2.35 28.00 3.38
CA MET A 1 -1.66 27.16 4.37
C MET A 1 -2.46 25.88 4.48
N ARG A 2 -1.87 24.71 4.28
CA ARG A 2 -2.62 23.43 4.26
C ARG A 2 -2.37 22.75 5.59
N ASP A 3 -3.40 22.70 6.44
CA ASP A 3 -3.35 22.05 7.73
C ASP A 3 -2.96 20.58 7.56
N MET A 4 -1.79 20.19 8.03
CA MET A 4 -1.22 18.87 7.82
C MET A 4 -0.34 18.46 8.99
N LEU A 5 -0.40 17.16 9.36
CA LEU A 5 0.56 16.54 10.26
C LEU A 5 1.60 15.74 9.48
N LEU A 6 2.80 15.62 10.02
CA LEU A 6 3.78 14.64 9.55
C LEU A 6 3.89 13.49 10.55
N VAL A 7 3.89 12.26 10.02
CA VAL A 7 4.14 11.04 10.77
C VAL A 7 5.57 10.59 10.46
N LEU A 8 6.46 10.70 11.42
CA LEU A 8 7.85 10.25 11.31
C LEU A 8 7.90 8.75 11.54
N ASN A 9 8.37 8.01 10.55
CA ASN A 9 8.34 6.56 10.48
C ASN A 9 9.55 5.94 11.16
N PHE A 10 9.38 5.52 12.40
CA PHE A 10 10.36 4.68 13.13
C PHE A 10 9.95 3.20 13.12
N ASP A 11 8.67 2.92 12.89
CA ASP A 11 8.13 1.60 12.60
C ASP A 11 6.99 1.72 11.57
N GLU A 12 6.99 0.83 10.58
CA GLU A 12 6.07 0.90 9.46
C GLU A 12 4.62 0.59 9.86
N ALA A 13 4.42 -0.43 10.71
CA ALA A 13 3.08 -0.84 11.14
C ALA A 13 2.45 0.24 12.00
N ALA A 14 3.20 0.80 12.94
CA ALA A 14 2.79 1.91 13.81
C ALA A 14 2.47 3.16 12.98
N SER A 15 3.35 3.55 12.05
CA SER A 15 3.15 4.72 11.18
C SER A 15 1.90 4.60 10.32
N ARG A 16 1.63 3.39 9.81
CA ARG A 16 0.42 3.08 9.04
C ARG A 16 -0.84 3.16 9.90
N ALA A 17 -0.81 2.61 11.11
CA ALA A 17 -1.94 2.65 12.05
C ALA A 17 -2.28 4.10 12.43
N VAL A 18 -1.29 4.89 12.82
CA VAL A 18 -1.43 6.32 13.13
C VAL A 18 -2.01 7.09 11.95
N THR A 19 -1.43 6.92 10.75
CA THR A 19 -1.88 7.62 9.54
C THR A 19 -3.33 7.30 9.20
N ARG A 20 -3.72 6.02 9.26
CA ARG A 20 -5.10 5.60 9.00
C ARG A 20 -6.08 6.20 10.01
N LYS A 21 -5.71 6.22 11.28
CA LYS A 21 -6.52 6.82 12.33
C LYS A 21 -6.72 8.33 12.11
N LEU A 22 -5.66 9.08 11.88
CA LEU A 22 -5.73 10.51 11.59
C LEU A 22 -6.61 10.81 10.37
N ARG A 23 -6.47 10.02 9.31
CA ARG A 23 -7.29 10.18 8.09
C ARG A 23 -8.74 9.76 8.29
N SER A 24 -9.03 8.79 9.15
CA SER A 24 -10.41 8.46 9.53
C SER A 24 -11.09 9.58 10.32
N GLU A 25 -10.31 10.38 11.05
CA GLU A 25 -10.74 11.61 11.73
C GLU A 25 -10.74 12.84 10.77
N ARG A 26 -10.56 12.61 9.46
CA ARG A 26 -10.51 13.64 8.41
C ARG A 26 -9.36 14.65 8.57
N VAL A 27 -8.28 14.23 9.21
CA VAL A 27 -7.05 15.01 9.35
C VAL A 27 -6.06 14.61 8.27
N MET A 28 -5.57 15.57 7.50
CA MET A 28 -4.51 15.34 6.51
C MET A 28 -3.20 15.02 7.20
N CYS A 29 -2.55 13.94 6.79
CA CYS A 29 -1.22 13.60 7.25
C CYS A 29 -0.40 12.88 6.18
N LYS A 30 0.93 12.98 6.29
CA LYS A 30 1.91 12.31 5.42
C LYS A 30 2.91 11.54 6.27
N ILE A 31 3.39 10.41 5.74
CA ILE A 31 4.49 9.67 6.35
C ILE A 31 5.80 10.15 5.71
N VAL A 32 6.78 10.43 6.57
CA VAL A 32 8.16 10.78 6.21
C VAL A 32 9.13 9.87 6.95
N PRO A 33 10.41 9.74 6.50
CA PRO A 33 11.42 8.98 7.24
C PRO A 33 11.54 9.45 8.69
N GLY A 34 11.84 8.52 9.62
CA GLY A 34 12.00 8.84 11.05
C GLY A 34 13.20 9.74 11.33
N ASP A 35 14.23 9.64 10.50
CA ASP A 35 15.45 10.45 10.53
C ASP A 35 15.39 11.71 9.63
N ALA A 36 14.18 12.12 9.22
CA ALA A 36 13.99 13.33 8.41
C ALA A 36 14.60 14.54 9.11
N ALA A 37 15.43 15.30 8.38
CA ALA A 37 16.09 16.48 8.90
C ALA A 37 15.09 17.62 9.14
N LEU A 38 15.43 18.52 10.08
CA LEU A 38 14.60 19.69 10.39
C LEU A 38 14.20 20.49 9.15
N GLU A 39 15.15 20.70 8.23
CA GLU A 39 14.93 21.47 7.00
C GLU A 39 13.89 20.81 6.07
N GLU A 40 13.92 19.49 5.98
CA GLU A 40 12.95 18.70 5.22
C GLU A 40 11.55 18.78 5.83
N VAL A 41 11.47 18.65 7.16
CA VAL A 41 10.23 18.77 7.92
C VAL A 41 9.64 20.18 7.76
N GLN A 42 10.44 21.23 7.97
CA GLN A 42 10.00 22.63 7.87
C GLN A 42 9.56 23.01 6.44
N SER A 43 10.18 22.43 5.42
CA SER A 43 9.80 22.70 4.02
C SER A 43 8.36 22.28 3.69
N GLN A 44 7.77 21.40 4.49
CA GLN A 44 6.40 20.93 4.35
C GLN A 44 5.39 21.73 5.19
N GLU A 45 5.85 22.66 6.03
CA GLU A 45 5.04 23.53 6.89
C GLU A 45 3.99 22.74 7.72
N PRO A 46 4.37 21.68 8.48
CA PRO A 46 3.42 20.91 9.25
C PRO A 46 2.92 21.68 10.48
N LEU A 47 1.67 21.45 10.88
CA LEU A 47 1.12 21.95 12.13
C LEU A 47 1.54 21.11 13.34
N GLY A 48 2.00 19.87 13.14
CA GLY A 48 2.46 18.98 14.20
C GLY A 48 3.15 17.74 13.65
N LEU A 49 3.86 17.05 14.53
CA LEU A 49 4.63 15.84 14.26
C LEU A 49 4.14 14.69 15.12
N VAL A 50 4.00 13.50 14.55
CA VAL A 50 3.78 12.27 15.30
C VAL A 50 4.96 11.32 15.04
N LEU A 51 5.69 10.97 16.08
CA LEU A 51 6.73 9.95 16.00
C LEU A 51 6.06 8.59 16.23
N ALA A 52 6.01 7.76 15.21
CA ALA A 52 5.37 6.45 15.28
C ALA A 52 6.43 5.36 15.43
N GLY A 53 6.55 4.81 16.64
CA GLY A 53 7.45 3.71 17.00
C GLY A 53 6.69 2.46 17.38
N ASP A 54 7.36 1.32 17.25
CA ASP A 54 6.92 0.02 17.75
C ASP A 54 7.06 -0.04 19.29
N VAL A 55 6.64 -1.13 19.88
CA VAL A 55 6.79 -1.46 21.31
C VAL A 55 7.62 -2.74 21.50
N ASN A 56 8.58 -2.99 20.62
CA ASN A 56 9.53 -4.12 20.74
C ASN A 56 10.53 -3.93 21.87
N GLY A 57 10.62 -2.73 22.45
CA GLY A 57 11.51 -2.38 23.52
C GLY A 57 12.93 -2.01 23.07
N GLU A 58 13.11 -1.73 21.80
CA GLU A 58 14.31 -1.07 21.28
C GLU A 58 14.02 0.41 21.09
N ILE A 59 14.81 1.26 21.78
CA ILE A 59 14.64 2.72 21.67
C ILE A 59 15.22 3.15 20.32
N PRO A 60 14.41 3.72 19.42
CA PRO A 60 14.89 4.12 18.11
C PRO A 60 15.90 5.26 18.19
N THR A 61 16.84 5.26 17.26
CA THR A 61 17.86 6.30 17.07
C THR A 61 17.59 7.07 15.77
N GLY A 62 18.23 8.24 15.63
CA GLY A 62 18.15 9.04 14.39
C GLY A 62 17.17 10.19 14.43
N LEU A 63 16.47 10.43 15.55
CA LEU A 63 15.65 11.63 15.71
C LEU A 63 16.53 12.88 15.61
N ASP A 64 16.20 13.82 14.74
CA ASP A 64 16.85 15.14 14.70
C ASP A 64 16.41 15.98 15.91
N ASN A 65 17.25 16.05 16.92
CA ASN A 65 16.93 16.76 18.17
C ASN A 65 16.63 18.27 17.98
N ARG A 66 16.97 18.85 16.83
CA ARG A 66 16.62 20.24 16.50
C ARG A 66 15.11 20.42 16.35
N LEU A 67 14.38 19.33 16.03
CA LEU A 67 12.92 19.33 15.98
C LEU A 67 12.26 19.69 17.31
N LEU A 68 12.89 19.35 18.44
CA LEU A 68 12.38 19.64 19.78
C LEU A 68 12.35 21.16 20.10
N GLN A 69 13.18 21.94 19.42
CA GLN A 69 13.28 23.40 19.57
C GLN A 69 12.59 24.15 18.45
N ALA A 70 12.01 23.45 17.48
CA ALA A 70 11.37 24.07 16.32
C ALA A 70 10.01 24.75 16.62
N GLY A 71 9.48 24.56 17.83
CA GLY A 71 8.16 25.09 18.22
C GLY A 71 6.99 24.37 17.55
N ILE A 72 7.24 23.24 16.89
CA ILE A 72 6.21 22.40 16.26
C ILE A 72 5.72 21.40 17.30
N PRO A 73 4.38 21.30 17.57
CA PRO A 73 3.82 20.28 18.44
C PRO A 73 4.26 18.87 18.05
N LEU A 74 4.65 18.05 19.04
CA LEU A 74 5.17 16.72 18.79
C LEU A 74 4.56 15.70 19.77
N LEU A 75 4.05 14.59 19.22
CA LEU A 75 3.57 13.43 19.95
C LEU A 75 4.41 12.20 19.61
N ALA A 76 5.08 11.62 20.59
CA ALA A 76 5.84 10.39 20.45
C ALA A 76 5.04 9.20 21.00
N LEU A 77 4.96 8.10 20.24
CA LEU A 77 4.17 6.91 20.54
C LEU A 77 5.05 5.66 20.58
N GLY A 78 4.76 4.74 21.49
CA GLY A 78 5.53 3.52 21.67
C GLY A 78 6.96 3.80 22.11
N ASP A 79 7.94 3.11 21.55
CA ASP A 79 9.36 3.27 21.91
C ASP A 79 9.95 4.65 21.56
N THR A 80 9.30 5.41 20.63
CA THR A 80 9.72 6.79 20.36
C THR A 80 9.44 7.75 21.52
N ALA A 81 8.51 7.41 22.44
CA ALA A 81 8.34 8.18 23.67
C ALA A 81 9.59 8.12 24.55
N SER A 82 10.22 6.95 24.66
CA SER A 82 11.51 6.81 25.36
C SER A 82 12.63 7.61 24.66
N ALA A 83 12.67 7.58 23.32
CA ALA A 83 13.65 8.36 22.54
C ALA A 83 13.47 9.87 22.76
N LEU A 84 12.22 10.35 22.76
CA LEU A 84 11.91 11.75 23.07
C LEU A 84 12.35 12.13 24.48
N LEU A 85 12.06 11.28 25.48
CA LEU A 85 12.45 11.54 26.86
C LEU A 85 13.97 11.64 27.04
N LEU A 86 14.73 10.73 26.41
CA LEU A 86 16.19 10.78 26.42
C LEU A 86 16.72 12.07 25.79
N ALA A 87 16.14 12.52 24.71
CA ALA A 87 16.50 13.76 24.04
C ALA A 87 16.18 15.01 24.88
N LEU A 88 15.21 14.92 25.79
CA LEU A 88 14.89 15.96 26.79
C LEU A 88 15.76 15.90 28.05
N GLY A 89 16.70 14.94 28.14
CA GLY A 89 17.60 14.79 29.26
C GLY A 89 17.10 13.88 30.38
N GLY A 90 15.99 13.16 30.17
CA GLY A 90 15.50 12.13 31.08
C GLY A 90 16.22 10.80 30.93
N GLN A 91 15.70 9.76 31.60
CA GLN A 91 16.24 8.40 31.52
C GLN A 91 15.13 7.40 31.24
N ALA A 92 15.41 6.42 30.39
CA ALA A 92 14.57 5.26 30.14
C ALA A 92 15.30 4.01 30.68
N GLY A 93 14.75 3.42 31.73
CA GLY A 93 15.29 2.28 32.44
C GLY A 93 14.86 0.94 31.86
N GLU A 94 14.79 -0.07 32.73
CA GLU A 94 14.33 -1.41 32.39
C GLU A 94 12.84 -1.45 32.06
N LYS A 95 12.43 -2.48 31.36
CA LYS A 95 11.01 -2.77 31.10
C LYS A 95 10.31 -3.15 32.39
N ARG A 96 9.18 -2.50 32.68
CA ARG A 96 8.34 -2.74 33.87
C ARG A 96 7.09 -3.54 33.56
N ILE A 97 6.53 -3.36 32.36
CA ILE A 97 5.32 -4.04 31.90
C ILE A 97 5.62 -4.65 30.54
N GLU A 98 5.37 -5.95 30.38
CA GLU A 98 5.54 -6.67 29.13
C GLU A 98 4.30 -7.57 28.88
N GLY A 99 3.52 -7.26 27.83
CA GLY A 99 2.39 -8.07 27.39
C GLY A 99 1.31 -8.27 28.46
N ALA A 100 0.97 -7.23 29.20
CA ALA A 100 0.02 -7.31 30.30
C ALA A 100 -1.08 -6.23 30.23
N VAL A 101 -2.26 -6.57 30.73
CA VAL A 101 -3.34 -5.60 30.93
C VAL A 101 -3.04 -4.81 32.19
N ALA A 102 -3.05 -3.49 32.11
CA ALA A 102 -2.88 -2.58 33.22
C ALA A 102 -3.99 -1.53 33.24
N ALA A 103 -4.42 -1.17 34.47
CA ALA A 103 -5.29 -0.02 34.65
C ALA A 103 -4.49 1.27 34.44
N LEU A 104 -4.97 2.13 33.54
CA LEU A 104 -4.39 3.44 33.29
C LEU A 104 -5.15 4.53 33.99
N GLU A 105 -4.42 5.43 34.62
CA GLU A 105 -4.90 6.65 35.22
C GLU A 105 -4.33 7.84 34.46
N TYR A 106 -5.21 8.75 34.03
CA TYR A 106 -4.88 9.91 33.22
C TYR A 106 -5.05 11.20 34.00
N ASP A 107 -4.07 12.08 33.90
CA ASP A 107 -4.15 13.44 34.45
C ASP A 107 -4.80 14.39 33.45
N GLU A 108 -5.40 15.45 33.93
CA GLU A 108 -6.07 16.45 33.09
C GLU A 108 -5.08 17.20 32.20
N CYS A 109 -5.15 16.99 30.88
CA CYS A 109 -4.44 17.79 29.90
C CYS A 109 -5.16 17.77 28.54
N LEU A 110 -4.84 18.73 27.63
CA LEU A 110 -5.48 18.84 26.33
C LEU A 110 -5.38 17.57 25.48
N LEU A 111 -4.27 16.85 25.58
CA LEU A 111 -4.05 15.61 24.83
C LEU A 111 -5.04 14.51 25.26
N LEU A 112 -5.37 14.45 26.54
CA LEU A 112 -6.14 13.38 27.15
C LEU A 112 -7.61 13.76 27.43
N ASP A 113 -8.06 14.91 26.94
CA ASP A 113 -9.43 15.38 27.14
C ASP A 113 -10.47 14.34 26.68
N GLY A 114 -11.37 13.98 27.59
CA GLY A 114 -12.42 12.99 27.39
C GLY A 114 -11.95 11.55 27.21
N ILE A 115 -10.70 11.22 27.55
CA ILE A 115 -10.21 9.85 27.71
C ILE A 115 -10.45 9.45 29.17
N GLU A 116 -11.14 8.34 29.37
CA GLU A 116 -11.50 7.86 30.73
C GLU A 116 -10.44 6.87 31.22
N ASN A 117 -10.26 6.81 32.56
CA ASN A 117 -9.44 5.79 33.20
C ASN A 117 -9.97 4.40 32.86
N GLY A 118 -9.12 3.46 32.56
CA GLY A 118 -9.53 2.13 32.13
C GLY A 118 -8.41 1.12 31.99
N GLU A 119 -8.77 -0.10 31.68
CA GLU A 119 -7.80 -1.17 31.43
C GLU A 119 -7.33 -1.17 29.98
N ARG A 120 -6.01 -1.26 29.80
CA ARG A 120 -5.40 -1.34 28.46
C ARG A 120 -4.34 -2.44 28.42
N MET A 121 -4.26 -3.14 27.29
CA MET A 121 -3.13 -4.03 26.99
C MET A 121 -1.90 -3.19 26.70
N LEU A 122 -0.83 -3.39 27.46
CA LEU A 122 0.46 -2.74 27.27
C LEU A 122 1.47 -3.79 26.82
N GLN A 123 2.06 -3.59 25.65
CA GLN A 123 3.03 -4.53 25.08
C GLN A 123 4.41 -4.39 25.74
N CYS A 124 4.89 -3.15 25.88
CA CYS A 124 6.14 -2.87 26.53
C CYS A 124 6.10 -1.45 27.11
N VAL A 125 6.33 -1.32 28.42
CA VAL A 125 6.47 -0.04 29.12
C VAL A 125 7.75 -0.06 29.96
N ARG A 126 8.56 0.98 29.79
CA ARG A 126 9.81 1.18 30.55
C ARG A 126 9.62 2.04 31.77
N ASP A 127 10.50 1.86 32.74
CA ASP A 127 10.64 2.79 33.85
C ASP A 127 11.23 4.11 33.37
N LEU A 128 10.53 5.22 33.56
CA LEU A 128 10.93 6.54 33.11
C LEU A 128 11.32 7.43 34.27
N SER A 129 12.52 8.04 34.20
CA SER A 129 12.92 9.14 35.09
C SER A 129 12.76 10.45 34.35
N LEU A 130 11.77 11.24 34.76
CA LEU A 130 11.44 12.51 34.11
C LEU A 130 12.43 13.61 34.52
N PRO A 131 12.96 14.42 33.58
CA PRO A 131 13.82 15.56 33.90
C PRO A 131 13.00 16.76 34.36
N GLU A 132 13.63 17.80 34.82
CA GLU A 132 13.03 19.08 35.17
C GLU A 132 12.23 19.65 33.94
N GLY A 133 11.04 20.16 34.17
CA GLY A 133 10.15 20.68 33.11
C GLY A 133 9.37 19.63 32.34
N VAL A 134 9.43 18.36 32.75
CA VAL A 134 8.59 17.27 32.20
C VAL A 134 7.77 16.67 33.32
N GLN A 135 6.44 16.56 33.11
CA GLN A 135 5.51 15.97 34.06
C GLN A 135 4.86 14.71 33.52
N ALA A 136 4.53 13.78 34.39
CA ALA A 136 3.73 12.63 34.05
C ALA A 136 2.28 13.05 33.78
N ILE A 137 1.64 12.42 32.79
CA ILE A 137 0.23 12.64 32.43
C ILE A 137 -0.56 11.34 32.33
N CYS A 138 0.10 10.18 32.41
CA CYS A 138 -0.54 8.88 32.39
C CYS A 138 0.29 7.89 33.21
N HIS A 139 -0.41 7.09 34.04
CA HIS A 139 0.19 6.14 34.95
C HIS A 139 -0.44 4.76 34.86
N ALA A 140 0.34 3.72 35.14
CA ALA A 140 -0.11 2.36 35.44
C ALA A 140 0.43 1.99 36.84
N GLY A 141 -0.32 2.25 37.87
CA GLY A 141 0.15 2.23 39.26
C GLY A 141 1.31 3.23 39.44
N ASP A 142 2.47 2.77 39.89
CA ASP A 142 3.65 3.61 40.10
C ASP A 142 4.48 3.83 38.79
N THR A 143 4.07 3.25 37.67
CA THR A 143 4.82 3.32 36.42
C THR A 143 4.29 4.45 35.53
N VAL A 144 5.14 5.37 35.11
CA VAL A 144 4.81 6.44 34.16
C VAL A 144 4.64 5.84 32.76
N VAL A 145 3.43 5.97 32.20
CA VAL A 145 3.12 5.51 30.84
C VAL A 145 3.10 6.65 29.84
N GLY A 146 2.79 7.86 30.29
CA GLY A 146 2.77 9.05 29.46
C GLY A 146 3.32 10.29 30.19
N PHE A 147 3.89 11.21 29.41
CA PHE A 147 4.44 12.47 29.91
C PHE A 147 4.21 13.62 28.93
N ALA A 148 4.28 14.82 29.47
CA ALA A 148 4.24 16.08 28.70
C ALA A 148 5.30 17.04 29.22
N HIS A 149 5.83 17.88 28.31
CA HIS A 149 6.69 18.99 28.71
C HIS A 149 5.82 20.16 29.19
N GLU A 150 6.21 20.80 30.31
CA GLU A 150 5.38 21.84 30.96
C GLU A 150 5.13 23.10 30.10
N THR A 151 6.07 23.46 29.26
CA THR A 151 6.03 24.71 28.48
C THR A 151 6.10 24.51 26.96
N LEU A 152 6.59 23.39 26.48
CA LEU A 152 6.66 23.06 25.07
C LEU A 152 5.54 22.05 24.71
N PRO A 153 4.98 22.10 23.51
CA PRO A 153 3.94 21.16 23.09
C PRO A 153 4.52 19.79 22.71
N LEU A 154 5.24 19.15 23.63
CA LEU A 154 5.91 17.87 23.46
C LEU A 154 5.26 16.83 24.38
N TYR A 155 4.83 15.70 23.80
CA TYR A 155 4.10 14.64 24.49
C TYR A 155 4.70 13.27 24.15
N GLY A 156 4.73 12.36 25.12
CA GLY A 156 5.12 10.98 24.94
C GLY A 156 4.16 10.02 25.58
N MET A 157 3.76 8.95 24.85
CA MET A 157 2.91 7.87 25.35
C MET A 157 3.55 6.52 25.00
N GLN A 158 3.81 5.69 26.02
CA GLN A 158 4.49 4.40 25.87
C GLN A 158 3.55 3.27 25.42
N PHE A 159 2.57 3.53 24.56
CA PHE A 159 1.72 2.50 24.00
C PHE A 159 1.49 2.68 22.51
N GLU A 160 1.13 1.60 21.85
CA GLU A 160 0.80 1.58 20.43
C GLU A 160 -0.60 2.10 20.15
N ILE A 161 -0.78 2.57 18.93
CA ILE A 161 -2.09 2.87 18.38
C ILE A 161 -2.62 1.62 17.66
N GLU A 162 -3.52 0.90 18.30
CA GLU A 162 -4.22 -0.23 17.67
C GLU A 162 -5.33 0.25 16.73
N GLN A 163 -5.56 -0.51 15.65
CA GLN A 163 -6.51 -0.10 14.60
C GLN A 163 -7.95 0.05 15.12
N ASN A 164 -8.37 -0.76 16.07
CA ASN A 164 -9.75 -0.78 16.62
C ASN A 164 -9.88 -0.11 17.99
N ASP A 165 -8.91 0.67 18.43
CA ASP A 165 -8.90 1.33 19.70
C ASP A 165 -9.56 2.73 19.61
N PRO A 166 -10.73 2.95 20.23
CA PRO A 166 -11.44 4.23 20.20
C PRO A 166 -10.72 5.32 21.01
N GLU A 167 -10.02 4.96 22.09
CA GLU A 167 -9.27 5.92 22.92
C GLU A 167 -8.05 6.44 22.15
N ALA A 168 -7.36 5.56 21.40
CA ALA A 168 -6.29 5.97 20.51
C ALA A 168 -6.78 6.93 19.42
N SER A 169 -8.00 6.74 18.91
CA SER A 169 -8.61 7.69 17.98
C SER A 169 -8.81 9.04 18.63
N ARG A 170 -9.32 9.06 19.87
CA ARG A 170 -9.55 10.29 20.63
C ARG A 170 -8.22 11.01 20.93
N LEU A 171 -7.20 10.30 21.37
CA LEU A 171 -5.87 10.85 21.63
C LEU A 171 -5.29 11.53 20.39
N LEU A 172 -5.30 10.84 19.25
CA LEU A 172 -4.81 11.41 18.00
C LEU A 172 -5.65 12.59 17.51
N ARG A 173 -6.97 12.53 17.70
CA ARG A 173 -7.88 13.62 17.39
C ARG A 173 -7.58 14.85 18.27
N ASN A 174 -7.42 14.67 19.60
CA ASN A 174 -7.08 15.75 20.52
C ASN A 174 -5.73 16.37 20.15
N PHE A 175 -4.73 15.55 19.86
CA PHE A 175 -3.44 16.07 19.39
C PHE A 175 -3.61 16.89 18.12
N ALA A 176 -4.29 16.36 17.10
CA ALA A 176 -4.46 17.05 15.84
C ALA A 176 -5.27 18.36 15.97
N LEU A 177 -6.43 18.32 16.66
CA LEU A 177 -7.36 19.44 16.66
C LEU A 177 -7.11 20.42 17.81
N ALA A 178 -6.92 19.91 19.03
CA ALA A 178 -6.77 20.77 20.21
C ALA A 178 -5.33 21.28 20.41
N VAL A 179 -4.33 20.42 20.17
CA VAL A 179 -2.92 20.78 20.35
C VAL A 179 -2.35 21.47 19.09
N CYS A 180 -2.53 20.86 17.92
CA CYS A 180 -1.95 21.36 16.66
C CYS A 180 -2.84 22.37 15.92
N GLY A 181 -4.13 22.46 16.25
CA GLY A 181 -5.08 23.36 15.58
C GLY A 181 -5.43 22.97 14.14
N CYS A 182 -5.29 21.67 13.79
CA CYS A 182 -5.70 21.18 12.48
C CYS A 182 -7.21 21.27 12.29
N THR A 183 -7.64 21.35 11.03
CA THR A 183 -9.05 21.24 10.65
C THR A 183 -9.37 19.88 10.03
N THR A 184 -10.65 19.48 10.09
CA THR A 184 -11.13 18.19 9.56
C THR A 184 -11.61 18.34 8.12
N TRP A 185 -10.72 18.47 7.18
CA TRP A 185 -11.04 18.72 5.77
C TRP A 185 -10.68 17.54 4.83
N TRP A 186 -9.92 16.57 5.30
CA TRP A 186 -9.46 15.45 4.47
C TRP A 186 -10.58 14.45 4.21
N ASP A 187 -11.05 14.37 2.97
CA ASP A 187 -11.96 13.34 2.46
C ASP A 187 -11.68 13.05 0.98
N ASP A 188 -12.48 12.19 0.38
CA ASP A 188 -12.26 11.74 -1.00
C ASP A 188 -12.41 12.88 -2.02
N ASP A 189 -13.37 13.80 -1.81
CA ASP A 189 -13.57 14.96 -2.67
C ASP A 189 -12.40 15.96 -2.56
N ALA A 190 -11.96 16.26 -1.34
CA ALA A 190 -10.82 17.12 -1.10
C ALA A 190 -9.52 16.53 -1.68
N PHE A 191 -9.33 15.21 -1.57
CA PHE A 191 -8.21 14.53 -2.21
C PHE A 191 -8.26 14.68 -3.73
N VAL A 192 -9.39 14.35 -4.35
CA VAL A 192 -9.56 14.41 -5.82
C VAL A 192 -9.35 15.84 -6.31
N THR A 193 -9.93 16.82 -5.65
CA THR A 193 -9.76 18.24 -5.99
C THR A 193 -8.30 18.65 -5.96
N ARG A 194 -7.59 18.33 -4.86
CA ARG A 194 -6.15 18.64 -4.72
C ARG A 194 -5.30 17.95 -5.79
N ALA A 195 -5.55 16.65 -6.05
CA ALA A 195 -4.80 15.91 -7.05
C ALA A 195 -4.99 16.48 -8.46
N VAL A 196 -6.22 16.85 -8.81
CA VAL A 196 -6.56 17.49 -10.09
C VAL A 196 -5.86 18.86 -10.23
N GLU A 197 -5.89 19.70 -9.18
CA GLU A 197 -5.20 20.99 -9.15
C GLU A 197 -3.69 20.84 -9.30
N GLU A 198 -3.08 19.87 -8.60
CA GLU A 198 -1.64 19.62 -8.68
C GLU A 198 -1.21 19.16 -10.06
N ILE A 199 -1.94 18.20 -10.67
CA ILE A 199 -1.71 17.78 -12.05
C ILE A 199 -1.81 18.99 -13.00
N GLY A 200 -2.88 19.77 -12.87
CA GLY A 200 -3.09 20.97 -13.69
C GLY A 200 -1.97 21.99 -13.53
N ARG A 201 -1.47 22.20 -12.32
CA ARG A 201 -0.36 23.12 -12.03
C ARG A 201 0.96 22.63 -12.65
N VAL A 202 1.28 21.35 -12.55
CA VAL A 202 2.54 20.80 -13.10
C VAL A 202 2.52 20.78 -14.62
N VAL A 203 1.42 20.34 -15.23
CA VAL A 203 1.29 20.24 -16.69
C VAL A 203 1.00 21.59 -17.34
N GLY A 204 0.36 22.52 -16.62
CA GLY A 204 -0.02 23.82 -17.16
C GLY A 204 -0.91 23.72 -18.40
N GLY A 205 -0.55 24.44 -19.45
CA GLY A 205 -1.21 24.37 -20.76
C GLY A 205 -0.78 23.22 -21.65
N GLY A 206 0.19 22.42 -21.22
CA GLY A 206 0.81 21.34 -21.98
C GLY A 206 0.02 20.04 -22.03
N THR A 207 0.71 18.97 -22.43
CA THR A 207 0.16 17.61 -22.59
C THR A 207 0.80 16.63 -21.60
N GLY A 208 -0.01 15.71 -21.07
CA GLY A 208 0.45 14.62 -20.20
C GLY A 208 0.42 13.26 -20.89
N ILE A 209 1.33 12.37 -20.50
CA ILE A 209 1.29 10.96 -20.87
C ILE A 209 1.14 10.08 -19.64
N CYS A 210 0.31 9.04 -19.71
CA CYS A 210 0.14 8.02 -18.68
C CYS A 210 0.37 6.62 -19.24
N ALA A 211 1.32 5.89 -18.67
CA ALA A 211 1.50 4.47 -18.96
C ALA A 211 0.55 3.65 -18.08
N MET A 212 -0.45 3.03 -18.68
CA MET A 212 -1.46 2.22 -17.99
C MET A 212 -1.09 0.74 -18.05
N THR A 213 -0.89 0.14 -16.88
CA THR A 213 -0.44 -1.26 -16.74
C THR A 213 -1.58 -2.27 -16.58
N GLY A 214 -2.84 -1.81 -16.62
CA GLY A 214 -4.02 -2.62 -16.27
C GLY A 214 -4.28 -2.73 -14.76
N GLY A 215 -3.38 -2.20 -13.93
CA GLY A 215 -3.53 -2.15 -12.47
C GLY A 215 -4.38 -0.98 -11.99
N LEU A 216 -4.95 -1.12 -10.78
CA LEU A 216 -5.83 -0.13 -10.15
C LEU A 216 -5.15 1.23 -10.00
N ASP A 217 -3.89 1.25 -9.52
CA ASP A 217 -3.18 2.50 -9.21
C ASP A 217 -2.95 3.37 -10.44
N SER A 218 -2.50 2.75 -11.54
CA SER A 218 -2.33 3.46 -12.81
C SER A 218 -3.67 3.90 -13.40
N GLY A 219 -4.73 3.11 -13.18
CA GLY A 219 -6.08 3.43 -13.61
C GLY A 219 -6.67 4.64 -12.89
N VAL A 220 -6.58 4.67 -11.56
CA VAL A 220 -7.04 5.82 -10.73
C VAL A 220 -6.21 7.07 -11.06
N SER A 221 -4.89 6.93 -11.20
CA SER A 221 -4.03 8.06 -11.58
C SER A 221 -4.38 8.63 -12.97
N ALA A 222 -4.71 7.75 -13.91
CA ALA A 222 -5.16 8.16 -15.24
C ALA A 222 -6.52 8.90 -15.20
N LEU A 223 -7.48 8.45 -14.38
CA LEU A 223 -8.77 9.13 -14.20
C LEU A 223 -8.60 10.52 -13.57
N LEU A 224 -7.77 10.66 -12.54
CA LEU A 224 -7.43 11.94 -11.94
C LEU A 224 -6.78 12.89 -12.96
N ALA A 225 -5.85 12.37 -13.74
CA ALA A 225 -5.19 13.13 -14.80
C ALA A 225 -6.16 13.50 -15.93
N PHE A 226 -7.10 12.64 -16.28
CA PHE A 226 -8.13 12.93 -17.26
C PHE A 226 -9.11 14.03 -16.78
N LYS A 227 -9.46 14.02 -15.48
CA LYS A 227 -10.23 15.13 -14.88
C LYS A 227 -9.50 16.48 -14.98
N ALA A 228 -8.17 16.48 -14.84
CA ALA A 228 -7.36 17.69 -14.89
C ALA A 228 -7.08 18.19 -16.32
N LEU A 229 -6.81 17.27 -17.23
CA LEU A 229 -6.24 17.59 -18.55
C LEU A 229 -7.23 17.38 -19.71
N GLY A 230 -8.26 16.54 -19.52
CA GLY A 230 -9.17 16.15 -20.60
C GLY A 230 -8.45 15.54 -21.81
N PRO A 231 -8.71 16.05 -23.03
CA PRO A 231 -8.09 15.53 -24.27
C PRO A 231 -6.57 15.71 -24.37
N ARG A 232 -5.98 16.54 -23.47
CA ARG A 232 -4.51 16.74 -23.40
C ARG A 232 -3.79 15.61 -22.70
N LEU A 233 -4.52 14.65 -22.11
CA LEU A 233 -3.94 13.42 -21.60
C LEU A 233 -3.91 12.35 -22.71
N LYS A 234 -2.73 11.76 -22.95
CA LYS A 234 -2.56 10.58 -23.78
C LYS A 234 -2.22 9.39 -22.91
N CYS A 235 -2.94 8.30 -23.08
CA CYS A 235 -2.71 7.07 -22.34
C CYS A 235 -2.18 5.97 -23.25
N VAL A 236 -1.22 5.18 -22.77
CA VAL A 236 -0.69 4.03 -23.48
C VAL A 236 -0.95 2.78 -22.63
N PHE A 237 -1.70 1.85 -23.19
CA PHE A 237 -1.94 0.53 -22.60
C PHE A 237 -1.23 -0.52 -23.44
N VAL A 238 -0.20 -1.17 -22.88
CA VAL A 238 0.53 -2.24 -23.57
C VAL A 238 -0.14 -3.58 -23.27
N ASP A 239 -0.77 -4.15 -24.29
CA ASP A 239 -1.36 -5.48 -24.20
C ASP A 239 -0.27 -6.53 -24.39
N THR A 240 0.26 -6.99 -23.29
CA THR A 240 1.37 -7.95 -23.24
C THR A 240 0.99 -9.35 -23.70
N GLY A 241 -0.32 -9.67 -23.80
CA GLY A 241 -0.81 -11.03 -23.94
C GLY A 241 -0.60 -11.91 -22.69
N LEU A 242 -0.04 -11.36 -21.61
CA LEU A 242 0.19 -12.06 -20.33
C LEU A 242 -0.90 -11.80 -19.29
N LEU A 243 -1.94 -11.06 -19.67
CA LEU A 243 -3.07 -10.75 -18.81
C LEU A 243 -4.02 -11.94 -18.66
N ARG A 244 -4.92 -11.85 -17.67
CA ARG A 244 -6.04 -12.77 -17.49
C ARG A 244 -7.00 -12.69 -18.67
N ASP A 245 -7.92 -13.64 -18.72
CA ASP A 245 -8.93 -13.66 -19.76
C ASP A 245 -9.79 -12.39 -19.75
N HIS A 246 -10.04 -11.82 -20.92
CA HIS A 246 -10.80 -10.59 -21.19
C HIS A 246 -10.31 -9.33 -20.47
N GLU A 247 -9.27 -9.38 -19.63
CA GLU A 247 -8.85 -8.26 -18.78
C GLU A 247 -8.43 -7.02 -19.60
N GLY A 248 -7.77 -7.21 -20.74
CA GLY A 248 -7.40 -6.11 -21.64
C GLY A 248 -8.61 -5.50 -22.35
N ASP A 249 -9.59 -6.30 -22.71
CA ASP A 249 -10.81 -5.84 -23.39
C ASP A 249 -11.72 -5.07 -22.43
N ASP A 250 -11.92 -5.59 -21.20
CA ASP A 250 -12.64 -4.90 -20.12
C ASP A 250 -12.00 -3.54 -19.79
N PHE A 251 -10.67 -3.51 -19.77
CA PHE A 251 -9.92 -2.29 -19.55
C PHE A 251 -10.20 -1.25 -20.63
N MET A 252 -10.14 -1.62 -21.90
CA MET A 252 -10.41 -0.72 -23.02
C MET A 252 -11.87 -0.27 -23.05
N ALA A 253 -12.81 -1.18 -22.77
CA ALA A 253 -14.25 -0.88 -22.71
C ALA A 253 -14.55 0.19 -21.67
N PHE A 254 -13.92 0.13 -20.49
CA PHE A 254 -14.12 1.14 -19.45
C PHE A 254 -13.44 2.46 -19.80
N TYR A 255 -12.12 2.48 -19.93
CA TYR A 255 -11.38 3.76 -20.03
C TYR A 255 -11.57 4.47 -21.36
N ARG A 256 -11.54 3.74 -22.48
CA ARG A 256 -11.69 4.33 -23.82
C ARG A 256 -13.13 4.51 -24.20
N ASP A 257 -13.95 3.45 -24.09
CA ASP A 257 -15.28 3.45 -24.72
C ASP A 257 -16.35 4.07 -23.81
N GLN A 258 -16.27 3.87 -22.49
CA GLN A 258 -17.23 4.43 -21.53
C GLN A 258 -16.82 5.81 -21.02
N ILE A 259 -15.57 5.99 -20.61
CA ILE A 259 -15.08 7.28 -20.07
C ILE A 259 -14.67 8.25 -21.20
N GLY A 260 -14.30 7.76 -22.37
CA GLY A 260 -13.88 8.58 -23.52
C GLY A 260 -12.43 9.08 -23.45
N MET A 261 -11.57 8.37 -22.71
CA MET A 261 -10.13 8.69 -22.64
C MET A 261 -9.42 8.31 -23.94
N ASP A 262 -8.41 9.10 -24.32
CA ASP A 262 -7.53 8.77 -25.45
C ASP A 262 -6.52 7.71 -25.04
N VAL A 263 -6.91 6.44 -25.20
CA VAL A 263 -6.08 5.28 -24.83
C VAL A 263 -5.60 4.55 -26.08
N THR A 264 -4.32 4.58 -26.34
CA THR A 264 -3.66 3.77 -27.38
C THR A 264 -3.40 2.37 -26.84
N ARG A 265 -4.08 1.34 -27.37
CA ARG A 265 -3.76 -0.08 -27.10
C ARG A 265 -2.62 -0.52 -28.02
N VAL A 266 -1.52 -0.98 -27.47
CA VAL A 266 -0.38 -1.51 -28.20
C VAL A 266 -0.38 -3.03 -28.09
N PRO A 267 -0.73 -3.77 -29.18
CA PRO A 267 -0.68 -5.23 -29.18
C PRO A 267 0.79 -5.70 -29.18
N ALA A 268 1.24 -6.32 -28.11
CA ALA A 268 2.65 -6.67 -27.92
C ALA A 268 2.89 -8.14 -27.56
N GLN A 269 1.86 -8.99 -27.58
CA GLN A 269 1.95 -10.41 -27.19
C GLN A 269 3.11 -11.13 -27.84
N GLU A 270 3.28 -11.00 -29.15
CA GLU A 270 4.34 -11.68 -29.90
C GLU A 270 5.73 -11.23 -29.44
N GLN A 271 5.91 -9.93 -29.16
CA GLN A 271 7.19 -9.38 -28.69
C GLN A 271 7.55 -9.95 -27.31
N PHE A 272 6.60 -10.02 -26.37
CA PHE A 272 6.83 -10.60 -25.04
C PHE A 272 7.10 -12.10 -25.11
N LEU A 273 6.31 -12.86 -25.86
CA LEU A 273 6.52 -14.31 -25.99
C LEU A 273 7.85 -14.64 -26.68
N SER A 274 8.24 -13.86 -27.69
CA SER A 274 9.54 -14.05 -28.35
C SER A 274 10.71 -13.75 -27.41
N ALA A 275 10.60 -12.69 -26.60
CA ALA A 275 11.63 -12.33 -25.61
C ALA A 275 11.74 -13.35 -24.48
N LEU A 276 10.64 -14.04 -24.12
CA LEU A 276 10.58 -15.04 -23.04
C LEU A 276 10.92 -16.47 -23.51
N ARG A 277 11.21 -16.68 -24.79
CA ARG A 277 11.50 -18.00 -25.33
C ARG A 277 12.71 -18.64 -24.65
N GLY A 278 12.57 -19.85 -24.12
CA GLY A 278 13.61 -20.58 -23.41
C GLY A 278 13.89 -20.09 -22.00
N VAL A 279 13.16 -19.06 -21.50
CA VAL A 279 13.37 -18.49 -20.18
C VAL A 279 12.49 -19.19 -19.15
N SER A 280 13.11 -19.81 -18.15
CA SER A 280 12.42 -20.54 -17.07
C SER A 280 12.51 -19.85 -15.71
N ASP A 281 13.60 -19.12 -15.45
CA ASP A 281 13.85 -18.44 -14.20
C ASP A 281 12.91 -17.23 -14.00
N ALA A 282 12.34 -17.10 -12.80
CA ALA A 282 11.35 -16.07 -12.51
C ALA A 282 11.94 -14.64 -12.47
N GLN A 283 13.14 -14.50 -11.95
CA GLN A 283 13.84 -13.21 -11.88
C GLN A 283 14.16 -12.71 -13.29
N GLU A 284 14.63 -13.63 -14.11
CA GLU A 284 14.96 -13.35 -15.51
C GLU A 284 13.69 -13.01 -16.32
N LYS A 285 12.57 -13.71 -16.10
CA LYS A 285 11.28 -13.34 -16.68
C LYS A 285 10.87 -11.90 -16.29
N ARG A 286 11.00 -11.53 -15.01
CA ARG A 286 10.68 -10.17 -14.55
C ARG A 286 11.54 -9.13 -15.24
N ARG A 287 12.85 -9.39 -15.34
CA ARG A 287 13.81 -8.50 -15.98
C ARG A 287 13.45 -8.27 -17.44
N ILE A 288 13.26 -9.36 -18.20
CA ILE A 288 12.93 -9.31 -19.64
C ILE A 288 11.60 -8.60 -19.88
N ILE A 289 10.56 -8.92 -19.10
CA ILE A 289 9.24 -8.29 -19.23
C ILE A 289 9.34 -6.78 -18.94
N GLY A 290 10.08 -6.40 -17.90
CA GLY A 290 10.31 -5.00 -17.58
C GLY A 290 11.04 -4.24 -18.68
N GLU A 291 12.10 -4.79 -19.22
CA GLU A 291 12.88 -4.19 -20.32
C GLU A 291 12.07 -4.10 -21.63
N THR A 292 11.34 -5.15 -21.98
CA THR A 292 10.46 -5.15 -23.16
C THR A 292 9.35 -4.10 -23.02
N MET A 293 8.74 -3.99 -21.82
CA MET A 293 7.73 -2.97 -21.52
C MET A 293 8.31 -1.57 -21.67
N GLN A 294 9.50 -1.32 -21.12
CA GLN A 294 10.17 -0.02 -21.22
C GLN A 294 10.46 0.37 -22.68
N GLN A 295 10.98 -0.57 -23.48
CA GLN A 295 11.26 -0.33 -24.90
C GLN A 295 9.99 0.04 -25.67
N ILE A 296 8.89 -0.70 -25.45
CA ILE A 296 7.62 -0.44 -26.12
C ILE A 296 7.05 0.93 -25.72
N LEU A 297 7.02 1.22 -24.40
CA LEU A 297 6.50 2.50 -23.91
C LEU A 297 7.33 3.68 -24.39
N SER A 298 8.65 3.56 -24.40
CA SER A 298 9.54 4.63 -24.93
C SER A 298 9.31 4.90 -26.40
N ARG A 299 9.15 3.83 -27.20
CA ARG A 299 8.84 3.94 -28.65
C ARG A 299 7.48 4.62 -28.88
N GLU A 300 6.44 4.20 -28.12
CA GLU A 300 5.10 4.78 -28.26
C GLU A 300 5.04 6.22 -27.77
N ALA A 301 5.74 6.55 -26.68
CA ALA A 301 5.85 7.94 -26.22
C ALA A 301 6.50 8.83 -27.28
N ALA A 302 7.58 8.38 -27.91
CA ALA A 302 8.23 9.13 -28.98
C ALA A 302 7.32 9.30 -30.22
N ARG A 303 6.47 8.30 -30.53
CA ARG A 303 5.53 8.34 -31.66
C ARG A 303 4.35 9.30 -31.41
N LEU A 304 3.87 9.38 -30.18
CA LEU A 304 2.66 10.15 -29.82
C LEU A 304 2.93 11.65 -29.68
N GLY A 305 4.18 12.06 -29.53
CA GLY A 305 4.59 13.46 -29.54
C GLY A 305 5.37 13.89 -28.30
N PRO A 306 5.76 15.17 -28.22
CA PRO A 306 6.33 15.69 -27.00
C PRO A 306 5.29 15.79 -25.90
N PHE A 307 5.71 15.54 -24.65
CA PHE A 307 4.89 15.63 -23.46
C PHE A 307 5.57 16.52 -22.43
N ASP A 308 4.75 17.20 -21.61
CA ASP A 308 5.22 18.13 -20.59
C ASP A 308 5.27 17.46 -19.20
N ALA A 309 4.54 16.37 -19.01
CA ALA A 309 4.60 15.58 -17.76
C ALA A 309 4.25 14.11 -17.98
N LEU A 310 4.85 13.25 -17.16
CA LEU A 310 4.57 11.81 -17.05
C LEU A 310 3.73 11.54 -15.80
N ILE A 311 2.55 10.94 -15.99
CA ILE A 311 1.67 10.52 -14.91
C ILE A 311 1.97 9.06 -14.55
N LYS A 312 2.27 8.79 -13.27
CA LYS A 312 2.56 7.44 -12.75
C LYS A 312 1.59 7.04 -11.64
N GLY A 313 1.25 5.77 -11.62
CA GLY A 313 0.43 5.16 -10.56
C GLY A 313 1.27 4.61 -9.41
N THR A 314 2.31 5.31 -8.97
CA THR A 314 3.07 4.94 -7.77
C THR A 314 2.21 5.17 -6.54
N CYS A 315 2.09 4.19 -5.65
CA CYS A 315 1.38 4.31 -4.39
C CYS A 315 2.31 4.21 -3.18
N TYR A 316 1.79 4.45 -1.99
CA TYR A 316 2.58 4.40 -0.76
C TYR A 316 3.32 3.06 -0.58
N ASN A 317 2.66 1.95 -0.86
CA ASN A 317 3.29 0.61 -0.76
C ASN A 317 4.49 0.44 -1.71
N ASP A 318 4.48 1.06 -2.88
CA ASP A 318 5.59 0.98 -3.83
C ASP A 318 6.83 1.73 -3.32
N ILE A 319 6.63 2.77 -2.50
CA ILE A 319 7.71 3.55 -1.90
C ILE A 319 8.35 2.78 -0.76
N MET A 320 7.52 2.21 0.13
CA MET A 320 8.00 1.54 1.34
C MET A 320 8.61 0.16 1.06
N PHE A 321 8.00 -0.62 0.16
CA PHE A 321 8.45 -2.00 -0.12
C PHE A 321 9.17 -2.17 -1.45
N GLY A 322 9.17 -1.13 -2.28
CA GLY A 322 9.56 -1.25 -3.67
C GLY A 322 11.04 -1.33 -3.94
N GLY A 323 11.89 -0.88 -3.04
CA GLY A 323 13.33 -0.66 -3.31
C GLY A 323 13.55 0.26 -4.52
N PRO A 324 14.78 0.50 -4.94
CA PRO A 324 15.08 1.29 -6.14
C PRO A 324 14.67 0.52 -7.39
N LYS A 325 13.43 0.68 -7.83
CA LYS A 325 12.95 0.13 -9.11
C LYS A 325 13.38 1.04 -10.24
N ARG A 326 13.93 0.46 -11.31
CA ARG A 326 14.10 1.22 -12.56
C ARG A 326 12.71 1.69 -13.03
N PRO A 327 12.54 2.98 -13.37
CA PRO A 327 11.26 3.47 -13.84
C PRO A 327 10.86 2.72 -15.12
N ILE A 328 9.60 2.27 -15.20
CA ILE A 328 9.05 1.60 -16.39
C ILE A 328 9.14 2.52 -17.62
N LEU A 329 9.03 3.83 -17.40
CA LEU A 329 9.20 4.87 -18.42
C LEU A 329 9.92 6.05 -17.78
N ASP A 330 10.98 6.51 -18.44
CA ASP A 330 11.70 7.73 -18.11
C ASP A 330 11.84 8.57 -19.40
N LEU A 331 11.31 9.78 -19.36
CA LEU A 331 11.30 10.70 -20.49
C LEU A 331 12.11 11.97 -20.20
N GLY A 332 12.75 12.09 -19.05
CA GLY A 332 13.46 13.28 -18.61
C GLY A 332 12.56 14.52 -18.41
N ILE A 333 11.27 14.31 -18.19
CA ILE A 333 10.24 15.34 -17.98
C ILE A 333 9.67 15.24 -16.55
N PRO A 334 8.99 16.28 -16.04
CA PRO A 334 8.32 16.23 -14.74
C PRO A 334 7.44 15.01 -14.57
N VAL A 335 7.52 14.38 -13.39
CA VAL A 335 6.70 13.21 -13.02
C VAL A 335 5.66 13.63 -12.00
N VAL A 336 4.40 13.26 -12.25
CA VAL A 336 3.30 13.43 -11.30
C VAL A 336 2.82 12.06 -10.85
N GLU A 337 2.77 11.85 -9.55
CA GLU A 337 2.36 10.60 -8.91
C GLU A 337 1.14 10.86 -8.01
N PRO A 338 -0.07 10.95 -8.57
CA PRO A 338 -1.24 11.47 -7.85
C PRO A 338 -1.65 10.65 -6.63
N VAL A 339 -1.37 9.34 -6.64
CA VAL A 339 -1.75 8.40 -5.57
C VAL A 339 -0.57 7.99 -4.68
N ARG A 340 0.56 8.71 -4.76
CA ARG A 340 1.81 8.39 -4.05
C ARG A 340 1.64 8.25 -2.54
N GLU A 341 0.76 9.05 -1.96
CA GLU A 341 0.52 9.12 -0.51
C GLU A 341 -0.60 8.20 -0.03
N LEU A 342 -1.27 7.48 -0.95
CA LEU A 342 -2.42 6.65 -0.63
C LEU A 342 -2.03 5.19 -0.39
N PHE A 343 -2.71 4.58 0.58
CA PHE A 343 -2.74 3.12 0.75
C PHE A 343 -3.66 2.47 -0.30
N LYS A 344 -3.52 1.16 -0.50
CA LYS A 344 -4.32 0.42 -1.51
C LYS A 344 -5.83 0.47 -1.26
N ASP A 345 -6.26 0.46 -0.01
CA ASP A 345 -7.67 0.59 0.36
C ASP A 345 -8.20 2.00 0.08
N GLU A 346 -7.39 3.04 0.30
CA GLU A 346 -7.75 4.41 -0.06
C GLU A 346 -7.83 4.58 -1.59
N ILE A 347 -6.90 3.99 -2.35
CA ILE A 347 -6.97 4.02 -3.83
C ILE A 347 -8.24 3.34 -4.33
N ARG A 348 -8.68 2.22 -3.71
CA ARG A 348 -9.97 1.59 -4.06
C ARG A 348 -11.14 2.51 -3.80
N ARG A 349 -11.14 3.19 -2.64
CA ARG A 349 -12.20 4.15 -2.29
C ARG A 349 -12.23 5.34 -3.24
N ILE A 350 -11.08 5.88 -3.62
CA ILE A 350 -10.98 6.93 -4.64
C ILE A 350 -11.42 6.42 -6.01
N GLY A 351 -11.09 5.18 -6.38
CA GLY A 351 -11.60 4.56 -7.60
C GLY A 351 -13.14 4.49 -7.64
N ASP A 352 -13.75 4.06 -6.53
CA ASP A 352 -15.21 4.03 -6.36
C ASP A 352 -15.82 5.44 -6.46
N PHE A 353 -15.23 6.41 -5.76
CA PHE A 353 -15.62 7.82 -5.83
C PHE A 353 -15.54 8.40 -7.24
N LEU A 354 -14.59 7.95 -8.05
CA LEU A 354 -14.42 8.34 -9.45
C LEU A 354 -15.34 7.55 -10.42
N GLY A 355 -16.17 6.65 -9.90
CA GLY A 355 -17.13 5.86 -10.68
C GLY A 355 -16.54 4.66 -11.42
N MET A 356 -15.41 4.11 -10.92
CA MET A 356 -14.89 2.88 -11.50
C MET A 356 -15.79 1.69 -11.18
N PRO A 357 -15.95 0.73 -12.12
CA PRO A 357 -16.70 -0.50 -11.88
C PRO A 357 -16.12 -1.31 -10.71
N SER A 358 -17.00 -1.89 -9.89
CA SER A 358 -16.64 -2.72 -8.75
C SER A 358 -15.73 -3.90 -9.15
N GLU A 359 -15.90 -4.44 -10.36
CA GLU A 359 -15.10 -5.52 -10.93
C GLU A 359 -13.63 -5.11 -11.15
N ILE A 360 -13.38 -3.82 -11.43
CA ILE A 360 -12.02 -3.28 -11.57
C ILE A 360 -11.44 -2.98 -10.19
N ILE A 361 -12.23 -2.36 -9.30
CA ILE A 361 -11.79 -1.95 -7.96
C ILE A 361 -11.46 -3.16 -7.07
N SER A 362 -12.31 -4.21 -7.13
CA SER A 362 -12.17 -5.41 -6.31
C SER A 362 -11.18 -6.43 -6.87
N ARG A 363 -10.52 -6.14 -8.00
CA ARG A 363 -9.51 -7.05 -8.57
C ARG A 363 -8.45 -7.38 -7.54
N GLN A 364 -8.18 -8.68 -7.44
CA GLN A 364 -7.09 -9.18 -6.61
C GLN A 364 -5.75 -8.63 -7.10
N PRO A 365 -4.76 -8.45 -6.20
CA PRO A 365 -3.40 -8.14 -6.61
C PRO A 365 -2.94 -9.11 -7.70
N PHE A 366 -2.34 -8.57 -8.75
CA PHE A 366 -1.85 -9.33 -9.88
C PHE A 366 -0.43 -8.88 -10.22
N PRO A 367 0.50 -9.80 -10.47
CA PRO A 367 1.88 -9.42 -10.75
C PRO A 367 1.98 -8.55 -12.01
N GLY A 368 2.83 -7.53 -11.98
CA GLY A 368 3.08 -6.67 -13.15
C GLY A 368 3.61 -7.44 -14.37
N SER A 369 4.23 -8.59 -14.13
CA SER A 369 4.68 -9.53 -15.17
C SER A 369 3.57 -10.48 -15.67
N GLY A 370 2.35 -10.31 -15.21
CA GLY A 370 1.21 -11.11 -15.66
C GLY A 370 1.29 -12.59 -15.28
N LEU A 371 0.61 -13.42 -16.05
CA LEU A 371 0.58 -14.88 -15.90
C LEU A 371 1.94 -15.55 -16.15
N ALA A 372 2.91 -14.88 -16.74
CA ALA A 372 4.24 -15.46 -16.99
C ALA A 372 4.93 -15.97 -15.73
N LEU A 373 4.71 -15.31 -14.57
CA LEU A 373 5.27 -15.74 -13.27
C LEU A 373 4.45 -16.86 -12.60
N ARG A 374 3.30 -17.16 -13.13
CA ARG A 374 2.47 -18.30 -12.70
C ARG A 374 2.61 -19.51 -13.60
N ILE A 375 3.57 -19.50 -14.54
CA ILE A 375 4.00 -20.64 -15.32
C ILE A 375 5.41 -20.99 -14.87
N LEU A 376 5.58 -22.14 -14.23
CA LEU A 376 6.90 -22.70 -13.95
C LEU A 376 7.52 -23.21 -15.26
N GLY A 377 8.80 -22.90 -15.48
CA GLY A 377 9.45 -23.21 -16.75
C GLY A 377 9.15 -22.18 -17.84
N GLU A 378 9.33 -22.57 -19.09
CA GLU A 378 9.16 -21.72 -20.27
C GLU A 378 7.69 -21.28 -20.47
N VAL A 379 7.48 -20.02 -20.86
CA VAL A 379 6.18 -19.44 -21.20
C VAL A 379 5.91 -19.68 -22.68
N THR A 380 4.93 -20.56 -22.98
CA THR A 380 4.46 -20.79 -24.35
C THR A 380 3.01 -20.36 -24.51
N VAL A 381 2.56 -20.22 -25.75
CA VAL A 381 1.16 -19.86 -26.05
C VAL A 381 0.19 -20.86 -25.44
N GLU A 382 0.48 -22.14 -25.58
CA GLU A 382 -0.35 -23.27 -25.10
C GLU A 382 -0.45 -23.24 -23.56
N ARG A 383 0.70 -23.16 -22.87
CA ARG A 383 0.74 -23.09 -21.39
C ARG A 383 0.01 -21.86 -20.87
N LEU A 384 0.16 -20.74 -21.56
CA LEU A 384 -0.52 -19.49 -21.19
C LEU A 384 -2.05 -19.61 -21.36
N GLN A 385 -2.51 -20.22 -22.45
CA GLN A 385 -3.93 -20.46 -22.68
C GLN A 385 -4.52 -21.43 -21.66
N THR A 386 -3.79 -22.50 -21.33
CA THR A 386 -4.21 -23.48 -20.31
C THR A 386 -4.30 -22.81 -18.94
N LEU A 387 -3.28 -22.10 -18.52
CA LEU A 387 -3.30 -21.41 -17.23
C LEU A 387 -4.41 -20.35 -17.16
N ARG A 388 -4.60 -19.57 -18.22
CA ARG A 388 -5.64 -18.53 -18.30
C ARG A 388 -7.04 -19.13 -18.11
N ALA A 389 -7.33 -20.22 -18.81
CA ALA A 389 -8.61 -20.92 -18.71
C ALA A 389 -8.83 -21.48 -17.29
N VAL A 390 -7.83 -22.17 -16.72
CA VAL A 390 -7.98 -22.76 -15.39
C VAL A 390 -8.04 -21.70 -14.29
N ASP A 391 -7.27 -20.61 -14.40
CA ASP A 391 -7.36 -19.48 -13.46
C ASP A 391 -8.76 -18.84 -13.51
N ALA A 392 -9.36 -18.71 -14.70
CA ALA A 392 -10.72 -18.20 -14.85
C ALA A 392 -11.76 -19.13 -14.22
N ILE A 393 -11.64 -20.46 -14.44
CA ILE A 393 -12.49 -21.46 -13.80
C ILE A 393 -12.37 -21.37 -12.28
N PHE A 394 -11.16 -21.39 -11.73
CA PHE A 394 -10.95 -21.34 -10.29
C PHE A 394 -11.53 -20.07 -9.66
N ARG A 395 -11.30 -18.92 -10.29
CA ARG A 395 -11.85 -17.65 -9.80
C ARG A 395 -13.38 -17.63 -9.85
N SER A 396 -13.99 -18.20 -10.90
CA SER A 396 -15.45 -18.24 -11.01
C SER A 396 -16.10 -19.13 -9.95
N GLU A 397 -15.53 -20.32 -9.67
CA GLU A 397 -16.05 -21.23 -8.63
C GLU A 397 -15.90 -20.65 -7.23
N VAL A 398 -14.74 -20.04 -6.92
CA VAL A 398 -14.52 -19.38 -5.62
C VAL A 398 -15.47 -18.19 -5.45
N ALA A 399 -15.71 -17.40 -6.49
CA ALA A 399 -16.64 -16.29 -6.44
C ALA A 399 -18.09 -16.78 -6.25
N ALA A 400 -18.53 -17.80 -6.99
CA ALA A 400 -19.86 -18.39 -6.90
C ALA A 400 -20.15 -18.97 -5.50
N SER A 401 -19.15 -19.55 -4.84
CA SER A 401 -19.27 -20.07 -3.46
C SER A 401 -19.38 -18.97 -2.40
N GLY A 402 -19.12 -17.70 -2.75
CA GLY A 402 -19.04 -16.59 -1.80
C GLY A 402 -17.77 -16.57 -0.93
N ALA A 403 -16.89 -17.57 -1.05
CA ALA A 403 -15.63 -17.64 -0.29
C ALA A 403 -14.67 -16.50 -0.64
N GLY A 404 -14.71 -16.03 -1.89
CA GLY A 404 -13.80 -15.00 -2.40
C GLY A 404 -13.81 -13.70 -1.62
N LYS A 405 -14.94 -13.33 -0.99
CA LYS A 405 -15.06 -12.11 -0.16
C LYS A 405 -14.16 -12.08 1.08
N ARG A 406 -13.74 -13.26 1.57
CA ARG A 406 -12.90 -13.42 2.77
C ARG A 406 -11.46 -13.74 2.43
N LEU A 407 -11.13 -13.92 1.15
CA LEU A 407 -9.80 -14.27 0.70
C LEU A 407 -9.04 -13.01 0.29
N TRP A 408 -7.76 -12.98 0.66
CA TRP A 408 -6.87 -11.94 0.18
C TRP A 408 -6.49 -12.18 -1.29
N GLN A 409 -6.21 -13.46 -1.63
CA GLN A 409 -5.84 -13.85 -2.99
C GLN A 409 -6.18 -15.31 -3.26
N TYR A 410 -6.53 -15.62 -4.51
CA TYR A 410 -6.69 -16.97 -5.02
C TYR A 410 -6.38 -17.00 -6.52
N PHE A 411 -5.62 -17.99 -6.95
CA PHE A 411 -5.11 -18.09 -8.31
C PHE A 411 -4.61 -19.51 -8.62
N ALA A 412 -4.40 -19.79 -9.92
CA ALA A 412 -3.78 -21.00 -10.41
C ALA A 412 -2.33 -20.75 -10.83
N VAL A 413 -1.49 -21.78 -10.70
CA VAL A 413 -0.11 -21.86 -11.18
C VAL A 413 0.01 -23.09 -12.07
N LEU A 414 0.66 -22.97 -13.21
CA LEU A 414 0.95 -24.10 -14.11
C LEU A 414 2.38 -24.60 -13.88
N CYS A 415 2.49 -25.89 -13.56
CA CYS A 415 3.74 -26.60 -13.46
C CYS A 415 3.84 -27.60 -14.63
N PRO A 416 4.98 -27.66 -15.35
CA PRO A 416 5.18 -28.71 -16.37
C PRO A 416 5.19 -30.09 -15.70
N MET A 417 4.63 -31.08 -16.38
CA MET A 417 4.63 -32.43 -15.87
C MET A 417 5.93 -33.17 -16.28
N PRO A 418 6.70 -33.71 -15.34
CA PRO A 418 7.91 -34.47 -15.68
C PRO A 418 7.58 -35.67 -16.56
N GLY A 419 8.28 -35.80 -17.71
CA GLY A 419 8.07 -36.88 -18.64
C GLY A 419 6.88 -36.77 -19.59
N ASP A 420 6.09 -35.68 -19.52
CA ASP A 420 5.01 -35.35 -20.46
C ASP A 420 5.13 -33.87 -20.84
N GLU A 421 5.74 -33.56 -21.99
CA GLU A 421 5.98 -32.21 -22.45
C GLU A 421 4.69 -31.42 -22.71
N THR A 422 3.60 -32.12 -22.98
CA THR A 422 2.28 -31.52 -23.25
C THR A 422 1.39 -31.48 -22.02
N GLY A 423 1.72 -32.28 -21.00
CA GLY A 423 0.96 -32.38 -19.75
C GLY A 423 1.22 -31.23 -18.78
N ALA A 424 0.21 -30.84 -18.05
CA ALA A 424 0.29 -29.81 -17.03
C ALA A 424 -0.19 -30.32 -15.67
N VAL A 425 0.49 -29.89 -14.62
CA VAL A 425 0.01 -29.95 -13.23
C VAL A 425 -0.43 -28.54 -12.87
N ILE A 426 -1.67 -28.38 -12.43
CA ILE A 426 -2.18 -27.12 -11.94
C ILE A 426 -2.10 -27.10 -10.42
N CYS A 427 -1.43 -26.10 -9.88
CA CYS A 427 -1.42 -25.83 -8.45
C CYS A 427 -2.40 -24.69 -8.15
N LEU A 428 -3.45 -24.98 -7.39
CA LEU A 428 -4.39 -23.98 -6.91
C LEU A 428 -3.88 -23.42 -5.58
N ARG A 429 -3.96 -22.11 -5.42
CA ARG A 429 -3.61 -21.44 -4.18
C ARG A 429 -4.68 -20.42 -3.81
N ALA A 430 -5.16 -20.49 -2.56
CA ALA A 430 -6.02 -19.48 -1.96
C ALA A 430 -5.51 -19.15 -0.57
N VAL A 431 -5.43 -17.85 -0.23
CA VAL A 431 -4.80 -17.40 1.01
C VAL A 431 -5.60 -16.31 1.72
N HIS A 432 -5.54 -16.36 3.06
CA HIS A 432 -5.87 -15.24 3.92
C HIS A 432 -4.57 -14.49 4.26
N ALA A 433 -4.60 -13.17 4.25
CA ALA A 433 -3.51 -12.36 4.79
C ALA A 433 -3.81 -11.99 6.24
N SER A 434 -2.79 -12.06 7.11
CA SER A 434 -2.83 -11.45 8.43
C SER A 434 -2.24 -10.04 8.39
N GLU A 435 -2.55 -9.24 9.42
CA GLU A 435 -1.98 -7.89 9.58
C GLU A 435 -0.45 -7.89 9.69
N ARG A 436 0.14 -9.02 10.09
CA ARG A 436 1.59 -9.23 10.24
C ARG A 436 2.30 -9.74 8.99
N SER A 437 1.76 -9.49 7.80
CA SER A 437 2.37 -9.88 6.52
C SER A 437 2.50 -11.40 6.29
N LEU A 438 1.78 -12.22 7.05
CA LEU A 438 1.74 -13.66 6.88
C LEU A 438 0.53 -14.07 6.05
N ALA A 439 0.74 -14.89 5.03
CA ALA A 439 -0.33 -15.48 4.22
C ALA A 439 -0.49 -16.96 4.59
N TYR A 440 -1.69 -17.33 4.99
CA TYR A 440 -2.06 -18.71 5.33
C TYR A 440 -2.99 -19.28 4.28
N ALA A 441 -2.83 -20.58 3.98
CA ALA A 441 -3.73 -21.28 3.08
C ALA A 441 -5.18 -21.22 3.58
N ALA A 442 -6.09 -20.84 2.72
CA ALA A 442 -7.51 -20.79 3.03
C ALA A 442 -8.12 -22.21 2.95
N ARG A 443 -9.11 -22.46 3.79
CA ARG A 443 -9.92 -23.69 3.71
C ARG A 443 -11.07 -23.45 2.74
N LEU A 444 -10.95 -23.93 1.52
CA LEU A 444 -12.04 -24.02 0.58
C LEU A 444 -12.84 -25.31 0.84
N SER A 445 -14.16 -25.30 0.54
CA SER A 445 -14.94 -26.51 0.61
C SER A 445 -14.49 -27.51 -0.44
N TYR A 446 -14.63 -28.80 -0.15
CA TYR A 446 -14.26 -29.83 -1.10
C TYR A 446 -15.08 -29.75 -2.39
N ASP A 447 -16.37 -29.39 -2.29
CA ASP A 447 -17.25 -29.21 -3.43
C ASP A 447 -16.74 -28.15 -4.44
N VAL A 448 -16.18 -27.04 -3.93
CA VAL A 448 -15.56 -26.01 -4.80
C VAL A 448 -14.34 -26.55 -5.49
N MET A 449 -13.48 -27.30 -4.76
CA MET A 449 -12.27 -27.88 -5.34
C MET A 449 -12.60 -28.92 -6.38
N GLU A 450 -13.61 -29.79 -6.13
CA GLU A 450 -14.08 -30.81 -7.05
C GLU A 450 -14.67 -30.19 -8.34
N ALA A 451 -15.51 -29.17 -8.21
CA ALA A 451 -16.04 -28.42 -9.35
C ALA A 451 -14.94 -27.83 -10.23
N VAL A 452 -13.88 -27.27 -9.60
CA VAL A 452 -12.72 -26.73 -10.34
C VAL A 452 -11.99 -27.85 -11.08
N VAL A 453 -11.75 -29.00 -10.43
CA VAL A 453 -11.05 -30.15 -11.04
C VAL A 453 -11.84 -30.66 -12.24
N ASP A 454 -13.15 -30.91 -12.07
CA ASP A 454 -14.00 -31.46 -13.12
C ASP A 454 -14.05 -30.54 -14.35
N ARG A 455 -14.22 -29.24 -14.13
CA ARG A 455 -14.22 -28.26 -15.20
C ARG A 455 -12.86 -28.13 -15.87
N ALA A 456 -11.79 -28.00 -15.09
CA ALA A 456 -10.45 -27.82 -15.61
C ALA A 456 -10.02 -29.02 -16.49
N MET A 457 -10.22 -30.26 -16.02
CA MET A 457 -9.84 -31.45 -16.78
C MET A 457 -10.74 -31.69 -18.01
N LYS A 458 -12.00 -31.26 -17.97
CA LYS A 458 -12.92 -31.36 -19.11
C LYS A 458 -12.61 -30.33 -20.19
N GLU A 459 -12.37 -29.07 -19.80
CA GLU A 459 -12.15 -27.97 -20.74
C GLU A 459 -10.70 -27.95 -21.27
N ARG A 460 -9.74 -28.48 -20.49
CA ARG A 460 -8.31 -28.49 -20.80
C ARG A 460 -7.73 -29.90 -20.63
N PRO A 461 -7.85 -30.78 -21.61
CA PRO A 461 -7.42 -32.20 -21.52
C PRO A 461 -5.93 -32.39 -21.22
N GLU A 462 -5.08 -31.39 -21.49
CA GLU A 462 -3.67 -31.39 -21.14
C GLU A 462 -3.42 -31.29 -19.61
N VAL A 463 -4.41 -30.87 -18.82
CA VAL A 463 -4.31 -30.86 -17.35
C VAL A 463 -4.38 -32.29 -16.85
N ARG A 464 -3.27 -32.81 -16.32
CA ARG A 464 -3.15 -34.18 -15.82
C ARG A 464 -3.40 -34.30 -14.31
N ARG A 465 -3.09 -33.24 -13.57
CA ARG A 465 -3.29 -33.18 -12.11
C ARG A 465 -3.66 -31.78 -11.68
N VAL A 466 -4.47 -31.71 -10.63
CA VAL A 466 -4.75 -30.48 -9.89
C VAL A 466 -4.37 -30.74 -8.44
N VAL A 467 -3.58 -29.85 -7.86
CA VAL A 467 -3.13 -29.88 -6.46
C VAL A 467 -3.48 -28.58 -5.76
N TYR A 468 -3.56 -28.60 -4.44
CA TYR A 468 -3.81 -27.41 -3.64
C TYR A 468 -2.63 -27.11 -2.73
N ASP A 469 -2.08 -25.90 -2.79
CA ASP A 469 -0.91 -25.47 -2.00
C ASP A 469 -1.34 -25.00 -0.61
N LEU A 470 -0.88 -25.73 0.42
CA LEU A 470 -1.13 -25.44 1.83
C LEU A 470 0.01 -24.67 2.51
N THR A 471 1.08 -24.34 1.78
CA THR A 471 2.29 -23.77 2.36
C THR A 471 2.02 -22.33 2.85
N PRO A 472 2.29 -22.00 4.13
CA PRO A 472 2.25 -20.62 4.58
C PRO A 472 3.38 -19.81 3.92
N SER A 473 3.11 -18.54 3.64
CA SER A 473 4.12 -17.62 3.10
C SER A 473 4.43 -16.53 4.12
N THR A 474 5.72 -16.29 4.34
CA THR A 474 6.23 -15.24 5.22
C THR A 474 6.39 -13.89 4.52
N ASN A 475 6.17 -13.84 3.20
CA ASN A 475 6.29 -12.63 2.42
C ASN A 475 4.94 -12.27 1.78
N TYR A 476 4.55 -10.99 1.84
CA TYR A 476 3.45 -10.44 1.03
C TYR A 476 3.63 -10.70 -0.48
N ALA A 477 4.83 -11.03 -0.90
CA ALA A 477 5.15 -11.52 -2.24
C ALA A 477 4.55 -12.89 -2.61
N GLY A 478 3.68 -13.46 -1.79
CA GLY A 478 2.88 -14.65 -2.10
C GLY A 478 1.97 -14.53 -3.32
N ILE A 479 2.00 -13.38 -4.01
CA ILE A 479 1.46 -13.17 -5.36
C ILE A 479 2.21 -14.01 -6.40
N GLU A 480 3.45 -14.32 -6.12
CA GLU A 480 4.38 -15.06 -6.95
C GLU A 480 4.77 -16.31 -6.19
N TRP A 481 4.47 -17.45 -6.77
CA TRP A 481 4.66 -18.76 -6.15
C TRP A 481 6.15 -19.20 -6.12
N GLN A 482 7.09 -18.29 -6.42
CA GLN A 482 8.53 -18.57 -6.45
C GLN A 482 9.29 -17.73 -5.45
#